data_6ab5a42c3cfcf46cea67b19e4f50b0d3
#
_entry.id   6ab5a42c3cfcf46cea67b19e4f50b0d3
#
_cell.length_a   1.000
_cell.length_b   1.000
_cell.length_c   1.000
_cell.angle_alpha   90.00
_cell.angle_beta   90.00
_cell.angle_gamma   90.00
#
_symmetry.space_group_name_H-M   'P 1'
#
loop_
_entity.id
_entity.type
_entity.pdbx_description
1 polymer ?
#
loop_
_entity_poly.entity_id
_entity_poly.type
_entity_poly.pdbx_seq_one_letter_code
_entity_poly.pdbx_strand_id
1 'polypeptide(L)'
;MINEIKKDAQDRMDKSVEALKNNLSKVRTGRAHPSLLASISVEYYGAMTPLNQVANVVAEDARTLAITVFDKELTPKVEKAIMSSDLGLNPMSAGTVIRVPLPPLTEERRKDLVKIVRGEAEGGRVAVRNIRRDANNEFKSLLKDKEISEDEEHKAQEDVQKLTDAAVKRIDEVLASKEKELMDV
;
A
#
# COMPACT_ATOMS: atom_id res chain seq x y z
N MET A 1 31.46 -4.07 13.55
CA MET A 1 31.11 -2.66 13.25
C MET A 1 30.59 -2.47 11.83
N ILE A 2 31.38 -2.75 10.81
CA ILE A 2 30.94 -2.61 9.42
C ILE A 2 29.71 -3.49 9.11
N ASN A 3 29.71 -4.74 9.54
CA ASN A 3 28.60 -5.65 9.26
C ASN A 3 27.30 -5.23 9.96
N GLU A 4 27.40 -4.64 11.13
CA GLU A 4 26.24 -4.12 11.88
C GLU A 4 25.63 -2.91 11.15
N ILE A 5 26.48 -2.02 10.64
CA ILE A 5 26.03 -0.85 9.87
C ILE A 5 25.36 -1.30 8.56
N LYS A 6 25.94 -2.27 7.87
CA LYS A 6 25.35 -2.83 6.63
C LYS A 6 24.01 -3.49 6.92
N LYS A 7 23.91 -4.25 7.98
CA LYS A 7 22.65 -4.90 8.36
C LYS A 7 21.59 -3.89 8.72
N ASP A 8 21.93 -2.88 9.50
CA ASP A 8 21.00 -1.80 9.86
C ASP A 8 20.52 -1.06 8.60
N ALA A 9 21.42 -0.75 7.68
CA ALA A 9 21.06 -0.10 6.42
C ALA A 9 20.10 -0.98 5.60
N GLN A 10 20.38 -2.28 5.50
CA GLN A 10 19.50 -3.20 4.79
C GLN A 10 18.12 -3.28 5.43
N ASP A 11 18.05 -3.41 6.75
CA ASP A 11 16.77 -3.49 7.46
C ASP A 11 15.95 -2.20 7.27
N ARG A 12 16.60 -1.05 7.34
CA ARG A 12 15.94 0.25 7.11
C ARG A 12 15.46 0.39 5.66
N MET A 13 16.25 -0.03 4.69
CA MET A 13 15.86 -0.02 3.27
C MET A 13 14.67 -0.95 3.02
N ASP A 14 14.69 -2.15 3.61
CA ASP A 14 13.58 -3.11 3.51
C ASP A 14 12.30 -2.52 4.09
N LYS A 15 12.38 -1.84 5.24
CA LYS A 15 11.25 -1.15 5.84
C LYS A 15 10.71 -0.03 4.95
N SER A 16 11.59 0.70 4.27
CA SER A 16 11.18 1.75 3.33
C SER A 16 10.42 1.17 2.13
N VAL A 17 10.86 0.04 1.61
CA VAL A 17 10.16 -0.66 0.51
C VAL A 17 8.79 -1.17 0.98
N GLU A 18 8.71 -1.77 2.17
CA GLU A 18 7.45 -2.24 2.73
C GLU A 18 6.48 -1.09 3.02
N ALA A 19 6.97 0.03 3.53
CA ALA A 19 6.15 1.22 3.74
C ALA A 19 5.58 1.74 2.42
N LEU A 20 6.37 1.73 1.35
CA LEU A 20 5.90 2.09 0.02
C LEU A 20 4.80 1.14 -0.47
N LYS A 21 5.00 -0.17 -0.31
CA LYS A 21 3.98 -1.16 -0.68
C LYS A 21 2.67 -0.90 0.06
N ASN A 22 2.74 -0.63 1.36
CA ASN A 22 1.56 -0.32 2.16
C ASN A 22 0.87 0.97 1.68
N ASN A 23 1.64 2.00 1.39
CA ASN A 23 1.08 3.27 0.91
C ASN A 23 0.42 3.09 -0.46
N LEU A 24 1.03 2.35 -1.36
CA LEU A 24 0.46 2.10 -2.68
C LEU A 24 -0.76 1.18 -2.63
N SER A 25 -0.84 0.27 -1.66
CA SER A 25 -2.01 -0.61 -1.50
C SER A 25 -3.27 0.18 -1.15
N LYS A 26 -3.12 1.36 -0.56
CA LYS A 26 -4.25 2.24 -0.21
C LYS A 26 -4.72 3.08 -1.40
N VAL A 27 -3.96 3.16 -2.47
CA VAL A 27 -4.35 3.91 -3.66
C VAL A 27 -5.39 3.13 -4.45
N ARG A 28 -6.53 3.77 -4.68
CA ARG A 28 -7.68 3.16 -5.34
C ARG A 28 -7.40 2.96 -6.83
N THR A 29 -7.43 1.69 -7.29
CA THR A 29 -7.15 1.34 -8.68
C THR A 29 -8.40 1.19 -9.54
N GLY A 30 -9.60 1.35 -8.95
CA GLY A 30 -10.85 1.08 -9.65
C GLY A 30 -11.27 -0.38 -9.65
N ARG A 31 -10.42 -1.28 -9.14
CA ARG A 31 -10.78 -2.70 -8.98
C ARG A 31 -11.53 -2.91 -7.68
N ALA A 32 -12.51 -3.81 -7.73
CA ALA A 32 -13.27 -4.21 -6.56
C ALA A 32 -12.38 -4.95 -5.56
N HIS A 33 -12.35 -4.48 -4.33
CA HIS A 33 -11.66 -5.14 -3.23
C HIS A 33 -12.48 -4.98 -1.96
N PRO A 34 -12.62 -6.02 -1.12
CA PRO A 34 -13.41 -5.92 0.12
C PRO A 34 -12.98 -4.78 1.05
N SER A 35 -11.72 -4.38 1.02
CA SER A 35 -11.20 -3.28 1.84
C SER A 35 -11.86 -1.92 1.55
N LEU A 36 -12.48 -1.74 0.38
CA LEU A 36 -13.21 -0.51 0.05
C LEU A 36 -14.38 -0.26 1.01
N LEU A 37 -14.93 -1.31 1.59
CA LEU A 37 -16.05 -1.24 2.53
C LEU A 37 -15.61 -1.39 3.99
N ALA A 38 -14.31 -1.38 4.27
CA ALA A 38 -13.79 -1.60 5.62
C ALA A 38 -14.23 -0.54 6.63
N SER A 39 -14.52 0.68 6.16
CA SER A 39 -14.98 1.77 7.04
C SER A 39 -16.49 1.75 7.31
N ILE A 40 -17.23 0.86 6.65
CA ILE A 40 -18.68 0.78 6.79
C ILE A 40 -19.03 0.02 8.07
N SER A 41 -19.90 0.61 8.89
CA SER A 41 -20.46 -0.01 10.09
C SER A 41 -21.98 0.13 10.08
N VAL A 42 -22.65 -0.86 10.65
CA VAL A 42 -24.11 -0.87 10.77
C VAL A 42 -24.51 -1.12 12.20
N GLU A 43 -25.66 -0.60 12.59
CA GLU A 43 -26.24 -0.87 13.91
C GLU A 43 -26.78 -2.30 13.96
N TYR A 44 -26.24 -3.08 14.89
CA TYR A 44 -26.65 -4.47 15.12
C TYR A 44 -26.80 -4.68 16.63
N TYR A 45 -28.03 -5.00 17.06
CA TYR A 45 -28.40 -5.14 18.47
C TYR A 45 -27.94 -3.95 19.32
N GLY A 46 -28.16 -2.72 18.81
CA GLY A 46 -27.83 -1.49 19.51
C GLY A 46 -26.38 -1.07 19.52
N ALA A 47 -25.51 -1.78 18.81
CA ALA A 47 -24.08 -1.47 18.71
C ALA A 47 -23.65 -1.28 17.27
N MET A 48 -22.83 -0.26 17.02
CA MET A 48 -22.22 -0.07 15.68
C MET A 48 -21.20 -1.18 15.44
N THR A 49 -21.47 -2.02 14.46
CA THR A 49 -20.70 -3.21 14.15
C THR A 49 -20.09 -3.08 12.76
N PRO A 50 -18.78 -3.38 12.60
CA PRO A 50 -18.15 -3.36 11.27
C PRO A 50 -18.84 -4.32 10.31
N LEU A 51 -18.92 -3.94 9.05
CA LEU A 51 -19.62 -4.72 8.03
C LEU A 51 -19.10 -6.16 7.92
N ASN A 52 -17.79 -6.35 8.04
CA ASN A 52 -17.17 -7.67 7.94
C ASN A 52 -17.55 -8.65 9.05
N GLN A 53 -18.15 -8.17 10.13
CA GLN A 53 -18.65 -9.00 11.23
C GLN A 53 -20.10 -9.44 11.04
N VAL A 54 -20.85 -8.76 10.20
CA VAL A 54 -22.28 -9.06 9.94
C VAL A 54 -22.54 -9.58 8.53
N ALA A 55 -21.53 -9.59 7.68
CA ALA A 55 -21.64 -10.00 6.30
C ALA A 55 -20.32 -10.53 5.77
N ASN A 56 -20.41 -11.31 4.69
CA ASN A 56 -19.25 -11.74 3.93
C ASN A 56 -19.14 -10.87 2.69
N VAL A 57 -17.98 -10.22 2.50
CA VAL A 57 -17.73 -9.30 1.38
C VAL A 57 -16.68 -9.92 0.48
N VAL A 58 -17.04 -10.13 -0.80
CA VAL A 58 -16.13 -10.70 -1.81
C VAL A 58 -16.20 -9.89 -3.10
N ALA A 59 -15.12 -9.88 -3.87
CA ALA A 59 -15.13 -9.32 -5.21
C ALA A 59 -15.70 -10.38 -6.16
N GLU A 60 -16.89 -10.13 -6.68
CA GLU A 60 -17.55 -11.02 -7.64
C GLU A 60 -16.85 -10.95 -9.01
N ASP A 61 -16.46 -9.75 -9.40
CA ASP A 61 -15.64 -9.49 -10.58
C ASP A 61 -14.78 -8.22 -10.35
N ALA A 62 -14.12 -7.74 -11.39
CA ALA A 62 -13.19 -6.61 -11.27
C ALA A 62 -13.86 -5.29 -10.83
N ARG A 63 -15.19 -5.17 -10.96
CA ARG A 63 -15.93 -3.93 -10.68
C ARG A 63 -17.15 -4.10 -9.79
N THR A 64 -17.37 -5.30 -9.25
CA THR A 64 -18.55 -5.57 -8.43
C THR A 64 -18.14 -6.25 -7.14
N LEU A 65 -18.60 -5.71 -6.03
CA LEU A 65 -18.52 -6.36 -4.73
C LEU A 65 -19.85 -7.05 -4.45
N ALA A 66 -19.79 -8.27 -3.93
CA ALA A 66 -20.96 -9.02 -3.48
C ALA A 66 -20.89 -9.10 -1.95
N ILE A 67 -21.94 -8.67 -1.29
CA ILE A 67 -22.09 -8.71 0.15
C ILE A 67 -23.20 -9.68 0.50
N THR A 68 -22.86 -10.76 1.20
CA THR A 68 -23.85 -11.72 1.70
C THR A 68 -24.06 -11.45 3.19
N VAL A 69 -25.22 -10.94 3.54
CA VAL A 69 -25.58 -10.59 4.91
C VAL A 69 -25.96 -11.85 5.66
N PHE A 70 -25.42 -12.04 6.87
CA PHE A 70 -25.72 -13.22 7.70
C PHE A 70 -27.12 -13.22 8.24
N ASP A 71 -27.67 -12.05 8.51
CA ASP A 71 -29.04 -11.86 8.99
C ASP A 71 -29.84 -11.06 7.97
N LYS A 72 -30.90 -11.67 7.43
CA LYS A 72 -31.74 -11.07 6.40
C LYS A 72 -32.31 -9.71 6.81
N GLU A 73 -32.55 -9.50 8.09
CA GLU A 73 -33.09 -8.23 8.61
C GLU A 73 -32.10 -7.08 8.49
N LEU A 74 -30.81 -7.38 8.38
CA LEU A 74 -29.76 -6.38 8.21
C LEU A 74 -29.60 -5.86 6.77
N THR A 75 -30.19 -6.55 5.80
CA THR A 75 -30.03 -6.16 4.39
C THR A 75 -30.38 -4.69 4.14
N PRO A 76 -31.53 -4.16 4.57
CA PRO A 76 -31.84 -2.75 4.36
C PRO A 76 -30.88 -1.80 5.10
N LYS A 77 -30.43 -2.19 6.29
CA LYS A 77 -29.50 -1.36 7.10
C LYS A 77 -28.11 -1.28 6.43
N VAL A 78 -27.62 -2.40 5.91
CA VAL A 78 -26.34 -2.43 5.19
C VAL A 78 -26.44 -1.60 3.91
N GLU A 79 -27.49 -1.79 3.14
CA GLU A 79 -27.75 -1.03 1.93
C GLU A 79 -27.76 0.48 2.21
N LYS A 80 -28.48 0.90 3.21
CA LYS A 80 -28.58 2.31 3.61
C LYS A 80 -27.22 2.84 4.08
N ALA A 81 -26.46 2.06 4.84
CA ALA A 81 -25.14 2.47 5.31
C ALA A 81 -24.16 2.71 4.14
N ILE A 82 -24.23 1.88 3.10
CA ILE A 82 -23.40 2.04 1.90
C ILE A 82 -23.84 3.28 1.12
N MET A 83 -25.14 3.47 0.92
CA MET A 83 -25.68 4.63 0.19
C MET A 83 -25.35 5.96 0.87
N SER A 84 -25.37 6.00 2.17
CA SER A 84 -25.09 7.23 2.94
C SER A 84 -23.60 7.45 3.23
N SER A 85 -22.73 6.52 2.81
CA SER A 85 -21.29 6.68 2.95
C SER A 85 -20.73 7.67 1.92
N ASP A 86 -19.51 8.16 2.19
CA ASP A 86 -18.81 9.09 1.29
C ASP A 86 -18.27 8.40 0.03
N LEU A 87 -18.50 7.10 -0.12
CA LEU A 87 -17.94 6.32 -1.23
C LEU A 87 -18.66 6.51 -2.56
N GLY A 88 -19.87 7.08 -2.53
CA GLY A 88 -20.64 7.32 -3.77
C GLY A 88 -21.08 6.05 -4.48
N LEU A 89 -21.40 5.01 -3.72
CA LEU A 89 -21.79 3.71 -4.26
C LEU A 89 -23.30 3.52 -4.27
N ASN A 90 -23.79 2.76 -5.23
CA ASN A 90 -25.21 2.44 -5.38
C ASN A 90 -25.45 0.94 -5.22
N PRO A 91 -25.71 0.45 -4.00
CA PRO A 91 -25.95 -0.97 -3.77
C PRO A 91 -27.31 -1.41 -4.34
N MET A 92 -27.36 -2.65 -4.82
CA MET A 92 -28.58 -3.29 -5.28
C MET A 92 -28.76 -4.60 -4.52
N SER A 93 -29.84 -4.73 -3.77
CA SER A 93 -30.13 -5.94 -2.98
C SER A 93 -31.05 -6.91 -3.69
N ALA A 94 -30.78 -8.21 -3.51
CA ALA A 94 -31.64 -9.30 -3.92
C ALA A 94 -31.58 -10.37 -2.83
N GLY A 95 -32.62 -10.42 -1.98
CA GLY A 95 -32.63 -11.31 -0.81
C GLY A 95 -31.57 -10.92 0.23
N THR A 96 -30.63 -11.83 0.50
CA THR A 96 -29.52 -11.58 1.42
C THR A 96 -28.23 -11.12 0.74
N VAL A 97 -28.25 -11.02 -0.58
CA VAL A 97 -27.08 -10.60 -1.36
C VAL A 97 -27.26 -9.17 -1.81
N ILE A 98 -26.25 -8.34 -1.53
CA ILE A 98 -26.18 -6.95 -1.98
C ILE A 98 -25.02 -6.86 -2.97
N ARG A 99 -25.30 -6.43 -4.18
CA ARG A 99 -24.27 -6.17 -5.18
C ARG A 99 -23.97 -4.68 -5.24
N VAL A 100 -22.69 -4.36 -5.19
CA VAL A 100 -22.21 -2.97 -5.23
C VAL A 100 -21.34 -2.81 -6.48
N PRO A 101 -21.92 -2.30 -7.59
CA PRO A 101 -21.10 -1.98 -8.76
C PRO A 101 -20.25 -0.75 -8.48
N LEU A 102 -18.99 -0.81 -8.90
CA LEU A 102 -18.06 0.32 -8.74
C LEU A 102 -18.01 1.11 -10.06
N PRO A 103 -18.07 2.45 -9.99
CA PRO A 103 -17.89 3.25 -11.18
C PRO A 103 -16.47 3.10 -11.73
N PRO A 104 -16.27 3.04 -13.06
CA PRO A 104 -14.93 3.02 -13.62
C PRO A 104 -14.20 4.33 -13.34
N LEU A 105 -12.88 4.26 -13.19
CA LEU A 105 -12.06 5.47 -13.10
C LEU A 105 -12.09 6.22 -14.44
N THR A 106 -12.19 7.54 -14.39
CA THR A 106 -12.02 8.38 -15.58
C THR A 106 -10.56 8.36 -16.00
N GLU A 107 -10.27 8.63 -17.27
CA GLU A 107 -8.90 8.75 -17.77
C GLU A 107 -8.12 9.82 -17.02
N GLU A 108 -8.75 10.96 -16.75
CA GLU A 108 -8.16 12.04 -15.98
C GLU A 108 -7.78 11.58 -14.56
N ARG A 109 -8.68 10.86 -13.88
CA ARG A 109 -8.42 10.35 -12.53
C ARG A 109 -7.30 9.32 -12.51
N ARG A 110 -7.22 8.46 -13.53
CA ARG A 110 -6.11 7.51 -13.67
C ARG A 110 -4.77 8.23 -13.79
N LYS A 111 -4.70 9.28 -14.60
CA LYS A 111 -3.49 10.09 -14.77
C LYS A 111 -3.06 10.73 -13.45
N ASP A 112 -4.01 11.27 -12.70
CA ASP A 112 -3.74 11.85 -11.37
C ASP A 112 -3.21 10.81 -10.41
N LEU A 113 -3.78 9.61 -10.39
CA LEU A 113 -3.33 8.52 -9.54
C LEU A 113 -1.93 8.03 -9.91
N VAL A 114 -1.61 7.99 -11.20
CA VAL A 114 -0.25 7.66 -11.67
C VAL A 114 0.76 8.68 -11.13
N LYS A 115 0.43 9.96 -11.15
CA LYS A 115 1.29 11.00 -10.56
C LYS A 115 1.50 10.81 -9.07
N ILE A 116 0.44 10.46 -8.36
CA ILE A 116 0.48 10.20 -6.92
C ILE A 116 1.41 9.01 -6.61
N VAL A 117 1.24 7.89 -7.31
CA VAL A 117 2.07 6.71 -7.04
C VAL A 117 3.52 6.92 -7.44
N ARG A 118 3.80 7.69 -8.49
CA ARG A 118 5.16 8.08 -8.85
C ARG A 118 5.81 8.95 -7.79
N GLY A 119 5.06 9.87 -7.21
CA GLY A 119 5.52 10.70 -6.10
C GLY A 119 5.85 9.88 -4.87
N GLU A 120 5.01 8.92 -4.52
CA GLU A 120 5.26 8.00 -3.42
C GLU A 120 6.52 7.16 -3.66
N ALA A 121 6.71 6.65 -4.87
CA ALA A 121 7.90 5.88 -5.23
C ALA A 121 9.17 6.73 -5.13
N GLU A 122 9.13 7.98 -5.58
CA GLU A 122 10.28 8.89 -5.44
C GLU A 122 10.60 9.16 -3.98
N GLY A 123 9.58 9.31 -3.14
CA GLY A 123 9.76 9.42 -1.68
C GLY A 123 10.49 8.20 -1.11
N GLY A 124 10.17 7.02 -1.58
CA GLY A 124 10.84 5.77 -1.21
C GLY A 124 12.31 5.76 -1.64
N ARG A 125 12.60 6.20 -2.85
CA ARG A 125 13.98 6.29 -3.37
C ARG A 125 14.81 7.29 -2.56
N VAL A 126 14.24 8.43 -2.23
CA VAL A 126 14.89 9.45 -1.39
C VAL A 126 15.21 8.85 -0.02
N ALA A 127 14.27 8.14 0.59
CA ALA A 127 14.49 7.48 1.89
C ALA A 127 15.65 6.47 1.81
N VAL A 128 15.70 5.64 0.77
CA VAL A 128 16.76 4.66 0.57
C VAL A 128 18.12 5.35 0.39
N ARG A 129 18.17 6.43 -0.40
CA ARG A 129 19.42 7.19 -0.59
C ARG A 129 19.89 7.85 0.70
N ASN A 130 19.00 8.34 1.53
CA ASN A 130 19.34 8.90 2.83
C ASN A 130 19.91 7.84 3.76
N ILE A 131 19.37 6.64 3.76
CA ILE A 131 19.90 5.51 4.52
C ILE A 131 21.33 5.19 4.06
N ARG A 132 21.58 5.13 2.75
CA ARG A 132 22.93 4.96 2.19
C ARG A 132 23.88 6.04 2.70
N ARG A 133 23.44 7.30 2.66
CA ARG A 133 24.24 8.45 3.12
C ARG A 133 24.61 8.31 4.59
N ASP A 134 23.66 7.93 5.43
CA ASP A 134 23.88 7.70 6.86
C ASP A 134 24.92 6.61 7.08
N ALA A 135 24.80 5.48 6.39
CA ALA A 135 25.77 4.38 6.49
C ALA A 135 27.18 4.82 6.04
N ASN A 136 27.26 5.52 4.91
CA ASN A 136 28.56 6.03 4.42
C ASN A 136 29.20 7.02 5.38
N ASN A 137 28.40 7.85 6.05
CA ASN A 137 28.90 8.78 7.08
C ASN A 137 29.45 8.01 8.29
N GLU A 138 28.80 6.94 8.70
CA GLU A 138 29.31 6.08 9.78
C GLU A 138 30.62 5.42 9.39
N PHE A 139 30.77 4.94 8.15
CA PHE A 139 32.04 4.38 7.66
C PHE A 139 33.16 5.44 7.66
N LYS A 140 32.84 6.65 7.27
CA LYS A 140 33.81 7.76 7.28
C LYS A 140 34.28 8.09 8.69
N SER A 141 33.37 8.03 9.67
CA SER A 141 33.71 8.23 11.08
C SER A 141 34.62 7.12 11.60
N LEU A 142 34.37 5.87 11.23
CA LEU A 142 35.23 4.75 11.61
C LEU A 142 36.63 4.89 11.00
N LEU A 143 36.73 5.36 9.77
CA LEU A 143 38.01 5.61 9.11
C LEU A 143 38.77 6.74 9.81
N LYS A 144 38.09 7.83 10.13
CA LYS A 144 38.67 8.98 10.83
C LYS A 144 39.22 8.58 12.20
N ASP A 145 38.51 7.72 12.91
CA ASP A 145 38.91 7.19 14.21
C ASP A 145 39.94 6.04 14.10
N LYS A 146 40.38 5.74 12.89
CA LYS A 146 41.36 4.70 12.58
C LYS A 146 40.94 3.30 13.02
N GLU A 147 39.64 3.07 13.12
CA GLU A 147 39.08 1.76 13.48
C GLU A 147 39.00 0.83 12.28
N ILE A 148 38.99 1.39 11.06
CA ILE A 148 39.02 0.63 9.80
C ILE A 148 40.03 1.25 8.85
N SER A 149 40.46 0.47 7.85
CA SER A 149 41.36 0.94 6.79
C SER A 149 40.57 1.62 5.65
N GLU A 150 41.30 2.35 4.79
CA GLU A 150 40.69 2.94 3.59
C GLU A 150 40.10 1.89 2.67
N ASP A 151 40.76 0.73 2.51
CA ASP A 151 40.27 -0.36 1.69
C ASP A 151 38.97 -0.93 2.28
N GLU A 152 38.89 -1.09 3.59
CA GLU A 152 37.68 -1.54 4.28
C GLU A 152 36.53 -0.57 4.12
N GLU A 153 36.80 0.75 4.24
CA GLU A 153 35.78 1.77 3.99
C GLU A 153 35.26 1.72 2.56
N HIS A 154 36.17 1.64 1.59
CA HIS A 154 35.81 1.59 0.18
C HIS A 154 34.91 0.38 -0.12
N LYS A 155 35.31 -0.79 0.38
CA LYS A 155 34.54 -2.03 0.22
C LYS A 155 33.17 -1.91 0.89
N ALA A 156 33.10 -1.33 2.07
CA ALA A 156 31.84 -1.15 2.79
C ALA A 156 30.89 -0.22 2.01
N GLN A 157 31.40 0.87 1.43
CA GLN A 157 30.61 1.77 0.60
C GLN A 157 30.10 1.07 -0.66
N GLU A 158 30.92 0.23 -1.31
CA GLU A 158 30.48 -0.55 -2.45
C GLU A 158 29.35 -1.52 -2.08
N ASP A 159 29.46 -2.19 -0.93
CA ASP A 159 28.44 -3.13 -0.47
C ASP A 159 27.12 -2.41 -0.18
N VAL A 160 27.16 -1.24 0.45
CA VAL A 160 25.95 -0.44 0.71
C VAL A 160 25.36 0.11 -0.59
N GLN A 161 26.20 0.44 -1.59
CA GLN A 161 25.72 0.84 -2.91
C GLN A 161 24.93 -0.29 -3.57
N LYS A 162 25.39 -1.54 -3.45
CA LYS A 162 24.66 -2.70 -3.97
C LYS A 162 23.32 -2.89 -3.27
N LEU A 163 23.26 -2.69 -1.95
CA LEU A 163 22.01 -2.74 -1.20
C LEU A 163 21.06 -1.64 -1.68
N THR A 164 21.58 -0.45 -1.92
CA THR A 164 20.80 0.70 -2.42
C THR A 164 20.22 0.39 -3.80
N ASP A 165 21.05 -0.10 -4.71
CA ASP A 165 20.61 -0.43 -6.08
C ASP A 165 19.54 -1.51 -6.07
N ALA A 166 19.68 -2.53 -5.22
CA ALA A 166 18.68 -3.59 -5.08
C ALA A 166 17.35 -3.04 -4.52
N ALA A 167 17.42 -2.14 -3.53
CA ALA A 167 16.22 -1.53 -2.95
C ALA A 167 15.51 -0.62 -3.96
N VAL A 168 16.25 0.19 -4.72
CA VAL A 168 15.68 1.05 -5.78
C VAL A 168 15.02 0.19 -6.86
N LYS A 169 15.64 -0.92 -7.24
CA LYS A 169 15.05 -1.86 -8.21
C LYS A 169 13.72 -2.41 -7.70
N ARG A 170 13.64 -2.80 -6.43
CA ARG A 170 12.37 -3.27 -5.84
C ARG A 170 11.32 -2.17 -5.83
N ILE A 171 11.70 -0.93 -5.54
CA ILE A 171 10.80 0.22 -5.61
C ILE A 171 10.26 0.40 -7.02
N ASP A 172 11.12 0.32 -8.03
CA ASP A 172 10.72 0.47 -9.43
C ASP A 172 9.77 -0.66 -9.86
N GLU A 173 9.98 -1.89 -9.38
CA GLU A 173 9.09 -3.03 -9.64
C GLU A 173 7.71 -2.84 -8.99
N VAL A 174 7.68 -2.35 -7.75
CA VAL A 174 6.43 -2.05 -7.04
C VAL A 174 5.66 -0.95 -7.77
N LEU A 175 6.35 0.10 -8.21
CA LEU A 175 5.74 1.18 -8.97
C LEU A 175 5.17 0.69 -10.30
N ALA A 176 5.95 -0.07 -11.07
CA ALA A 176 5.52 -0.60 -12.36
C ALA A 176 4.28 -1.49 -12.23
N SER A 177 4.24 -2.33 -11.21
CA SER A 177 3.10 -3.20 -10.91
C SER A 177 1.85 -2.36 -10.60
N LYS A 178 1.99 -1.31 -9.81
CA LYS A 178 0.85 -0.43 -9.46
C LYS A 178 0.37 0.39 -10.65
N GLU A 179 1.28 0.91 -11.47
CA GLU A 179 0.92 1.64 -12.69
C GLU A 179 0.13 0.73 -13.64
N LYS A 180 0.55 -0.53 -13.76
CA LYS A 180 -0.17 -1.51 -14.58
C LYS A 180 -1.59 -1.74 -14.06
N GLU A 181 -1.77 -1.90 -12.74
CA GLU A 181 -3.09 -2.03 -12.14
C GLU A 181 -3.99 -0.83 -12.45
N LEU A 182 -3.42 0.38 -12.42
CA LEU A 182 -4.15 1.60 -12.72
C LEU A 182 -4.57 1.70 -14.18
N MET A 183 -3.81 1.12 -15.09
CA MET A 183 -4.06 1.20 -16.53
C MET A 183 -4.90 0.05 -17.08
N ASP A 184 -4.96 -1.09 -16.39
CA ASP A 184 -5.65 -2.31 -16.85
C ASP A 184 -7.16 -2.31 -16.57
N VAL A 185 -7.74 -1.21 -16.12
CA VAL A 185 -9.17 -1.16 -15.75
C VAL A 185 -10.04 -0.59 -16.86
#